data_8911c62585f023f642f7c88550fe5a81
#
_entry.id   8911c62585f023f642f7c88550fe5a81
#
_cell.length_a   1.000
_cell.length_b   1.000
_cell.length_c   1.000
_cell.angle_alpha   90.00
_cell.angle_beta   90.00
_cell.angle_gamma   90.00
#
_symmetry.space_group_name_H-M   'P 1'
#
loop_
_entity.id
_entity.type
_entity.pdbx_description
1 polymer ?
#
loop_
_entity_poly.entity_id
_entity_poly.type
_entity_poly.pdbx_seq_one_letter_code
_entity_poly.pdbx_strand_id
1 'polypeptide(L)'
;SDDRQLASTLRNLSGQVGRRLRQGELAGATVKLKLRWPDFTTITRQTSLPQPTDQGDVIGTAAATLLKSVRKSGQAVRLIGVGVSHLGPPIRQLPLWEGDEERSRRLQEAVDALQEKYGSKVIQKGV
;
A
#
# COMPACT_ATOMS: atom_id res chain seq x y z
N SER A 1 19.02 -1.31 -15.49
CA SER A 1 18.17 -0.40 -16.23
C SER A 1 17.11 0.19 -15.33
N ASP A 2 16.51 1.26 -15.77
CA ASP A 2 15.47 1.94 -14.99
C ASP A 2 14.29 1.02 -14.68
N ASP A 3 13.94 0.15 -15.63
CA ASP A 3 12.84 -0.78 -15.42
C ASP A 3 13.14 -1.73 -14.27
N ARG A 4 14.36 -2.24 -14.22
CA ARG A 4 14.76 -3.16 -13.15
C ARG A 4 14.82 -2.45 -11.80
N GLN A 5 15.34 -1.23 -11.79
CA GLN A 5 15.37 -0.43 -10.57
C GLN A 5 13.97 -0.13 -10.04
N LEU A 6 13.06 0.22 -10.94
CA LEU A 6 11.68 0.48 -10.55
C LEU A 6 11.02 -0.76 -9.98
N ALA A 7 11.24 -1.91 -10.60
CA ALA A 7 10.68 -3.15 -10.09
C ALA A 7 11.22 -3.48 -8.70
N SER A 8 12.51 -3.27 -8.48
CA SER A 8 13.13 -3.49 -7.18
C SER A 8 12.60 -2.53 -6.13
N THR A 9 12.50 -1.25 -6.48
CA THR A 9 11.96 -0.24 -5.59
C THR A 9 10.52 -0.57 -5.20
N LEU A 10 9.73 -0.95 -6.18
CA LEU A 10 8.33 -1.29 -5.96
C LEU A 10 8.19 -2.47 -4.99
N ARG A 11 9.03 -3.50 -5.15
CA ARG A 11 9.04 -4.63 -4.23
C ARG A 11 9.40 -4.20 -2.81
N ASN A 12 10.42 -3.35 -2.68
CA ASN A 12 10.83 -2.87 -1.37
C ASN A 12 9.73 -2.07 -0.68
N LEU A 13 9.11 -1.15 -1.42
CA LEU A 13 8.02 -0.34 -0.88
C LEU A 13 6.84 -1.20 -0.47
N SER A 14 6.47 -2.13 -1.32
CA SER A 14 5.35 -3.02 -1.06
C SER A 14 5.62 -3.90 0.15
N GLY A 15 6.85 -4.38 0.29
CA GLY A 15 7.27 -5.16 1.44
C GLY A 15 7.18 -4.36 2.73
N GLN A 16 7.59 -3.10 2.69
CA GLN A 16 7.49 -2.22 3.85
C GLN A 16 6.04 -1.98 4.25
N VAL A 17 5.19 -1.72 3.28
CA VAL A 17 3.76 -1.53 3.54
C VAL A 17 3.16 -2.78 4.17
N GLY A 18 3.47 -3.94 3.60
CA GLY A 18 2.98 -5.20 4.16
C GLY A 18 3.41 -5.42 5.59
N ARG A 19 4.67 -5.14 5.90
CA ARG A 19 5.18 -5.27 7.27
C ARG A 19 4.44 -4.34 8.23
N ARG A 20 4.21 -3.11 7.82
CA ARG A 20 3.50 -2.15 8.66
C ARG A 20 2.06 -2.57 8.91
N LEU A 21 1.41 -3.11 7.88
CA LEU A 21 0.06 -3.63 8.04
C LEU A 21 0.04 -4.78 9.04
N ARG A 22 0.96 -5.72 8.91
CA ARG A 22 1.03 -6.85 9.84
C ARG A 22 1.34 -6.40 11.25
N GLN A 23 2.22 -5.42 11.41
CA GLN A 23 2.53 -4.87 12.73
C GLN A 23 1.31 -4.22 13.38
N GLY A 24 0.47 -3.58 12.57
CA GLY A 24 -0.75 -2.96 13.06
C GLY A 24 -1.95 -3.90 13.10
N GLU A 25 -1.76 -5.15 12.73
CA GLU A 25 -2.85 -6.12 12.61
C GLU A 25 -3.95 -5.61 11.70
N LEU A 26 -3.55 -5.12 10.53
CA LEU A 26 -4.45 -4.55 9.54
C LEU A 26 -4.22 -5.20 8.19
N ALA A 27 -5.24 -5.11 7.35
CA ALA A 27 -5.15 -5.45 5.94
C ALA A 27 -5.81 -4.32 5.15
N GLY A 28 -5.40 -4.17 3.91
CA GLY A 28 -5.96 -3.13 3.06
C GLY A 28 -6.54 -3.69 1.79
N ALA A 29 -7.58 -3.07 1.29
CA ALA A 29 -8.31 -3.54 0.11
C ALA A 29 -8.03 -2.72 -1.14
N THR A 30 -7.40 -1.56 -1.02
CA THR A 30 -7.11 -0.72 -2.17
C THR A 30 -5.63 -0.40 -2.21
N VAL A 31 -5.00 -0.66 -3.35
CA VAL A 31 -3.59 -0.36 -3.57
C VAL A 31 -3.51 0.90 -4.41
N LYS A 32 -2.69 1.84 -3.97
CA LYS A 32 -2.47 3.12 -4.65
C LYS A 32 -1.03 3.22 -5.10
N LEU A 33 -0.86 3.72 -6.32
CA LEU A 33 0.45 4.02 -6.88
C LEU A 33 0.51 5.51 -7.18
N LYS A 34 1.56 6.16 -6.71
CA LYS A 34 1.81 7.56 -6.99
C LYS A 34 3.11 7.68 -7.76
N LEU A 35 3.06 8.39 -8.86
CA LEU A 35 4.24 8.63 -9.70
C LEU A 35 4.43 10.12 -9.91
N ARG A 36 5.68 10.54 -9.89
CA ARG A 36 6.05 11.88 -10.34
C ARG A 36 7.02 11.74 -11.49
N TRP A 37 6.68 12.38 -12.60
CA TRP A 37 7.50 12.35 -13.80
C TRP A 37 8.64 13.38 -13.68
N PRO A 38 9.66 13.31 -14.55
CA PRO A 38 10.75 14.27 -14.50
C PRO A 38 10.33 15.73 -14.65
N ASP A 39 9.19 15.99 -15.30
CA ASP A 39 8.66 17.34 -15.45
C ASP A 39 7.85 17.80 -14.24
N PHE A 40 7.91 17.04 -13.13
CA PHE A 40 7.24 17.32 -11.86
C PHE A 40 5.72 17.12 -11.87
N THR A 41 5.14 16.67 -12.97
CA THR A 41 3.73 16.28 -12.92
C THR A 41 3.58 15.00 -12.11
N THR A 42 2.49 14.92 -11.36
CA THR A 42 2.20 13.79 -10.49
C THR A 42 0.91 13.12 -10.93
N ILE A 43 0.92 11.82 -10.99
CA ILE A 43 -0.30 11.06 -11.22
C ILE A 43 -0.47 10.04 -10.10
N THR A 44 -1.72 9.71 -9.83
CA THR A 44 -2.05 8.68 -8.84
C THR A 44 -3.04 7.73 -9.50
N ARG A 45 -2.80 6.44 -9.29
CA ARG A 45 -3.69 5.39 -9.77
C ARG A 45 -3.97 4.44 -8.63
N GLN A 46 -5.13 3.83 -8.65
CA GLN A 46 -5.47 2.87 -7.60
C GLN A 46 -6.27 1.73 -8.19
N THR A 47 -6.25 0.62 -7.48
CA THR A 47 -7.03 -0.55 -7.83
C THR A 47 -7.53 -1.21 -6.56
N SER A 48 -8.73 -1.77 -6.63
CA SER A 48 -9.30 -2.51 -5.51
C SER A 48 -8.92 -3.98 -5.65
N LEU A 49 -8.59 -4.58 -4.51
CA LEU A 49 -8.27 -6.00 -4.47
C LEU A 49 -9.54 -6.80 -4.21
N PRO A 50 -9.61 -8.06 -4.69
CA PRO A 50 -10.76 -8.92 -4.38
C PRO A 50 -10.92 -9.15 -2.89
N GLN A 51 -9.80 -9.15 -2.16
CA GLN A 51 -9.81 -9.34 -0.71
C GLN A 51 -8.75 -8.45 -0.09
N PRO A 52 -8.96 -7.94 1.12
CA PRO A 52 -7.92 -7.20 1.82
C PRO A 52 -6.68 -8.07 2.02
N THR A 53 -5.51 -7.44 2.00
CA THR A 53 -4.25 -8.17 2.15
C THR A 53 -3.31 -7.41 3.07
N ASP A 54 -2.41 -8.16 3.72
CA ASP A 54 -1.26 -7.62 4.42
C ASP A 54 0.05 -8.17 3.83
N GLN A 55 -0.03 -8.78 2.65
CA GLN A 55 1.11 -9.41 2.02
C GLN A 55 1.76 -8.47 1.01
N GLY A 56 3.05 -8.22 1.20
CA GLY A 56 3.77 -7.30 0.34
C GLY A 56 3.81 -7.73 -1.12
N ASP A 57 3.86 -9.04 -1.38
CA ASP A 57 3.89 -9.53 -2.76
C ASP A 57 2.57 -9.29 -3.49
N VAL A 58 1.45 -9.38 -2.79
CA VAL A 58 0.14 -9.07 -3.38
C VAL A 58 0.05 -7.58 -3.68
N ILE A 59 0.46 -6.75 -2.74
CA ILE A 59 0.49 -5.29 -2.92
C ILE A 59 1.40 -4.93 -4.10
N GLY A 60 2.57 -5.56 -4.15
CA GLY A 60 3.55 -5.29 -5.21
C GLY A 60 3.05 -5.68 -6.59
N THR A 61 2.35 -6.81 -6.69
CA THR A 61 1.79 -7.24 -7.97
C THR A 61 0.73 -6.25 -8.45
N ALA A 62 -0.14 -5.80 -7.56
CA ALA A 62 -1.16 -4.82 -7.91
C ALA A 62 -0.52 -3.49 -8.33
N ALA A 63 0.48 -3.03 -7.57
CA ALA A 63 1.17 -1.79 -7.89
C ALA A 63 1.91 -1.89 -9.22
N ALA A 64 2.52 -3.04 -9.51
CA ALA A 64 3.21 -3.27 -10.79
C ALA A 64 2.24 -3.21 -11.96
N THR A 65 1.06 -3.76 -11.79
CA THR A 65 0.01 -3.69 -12.81
C THR A 65 -0.39 -2.24 -13.07
N LEU A 66 -0.56 -1.46 -12.00
CA LEU A 66 -0.86 -0.03 -12.14
C LEU A 66 0.27 0.71 -12.86
N LEU A 67 1.51 0.40 -12.51
CA LEU A 67 2.67 1.04 -13.14
C LEU A 67 2.69 0.76 -14.63
N LYS A 68 2.46 -0.48 -15.03
CA LYS A 68 2.44 -0.84 -16.44
C LYS A 68 1.33 -0.15 -17.21
N SER A 69 0.24 0.18 -16.55
CA SER A 69 -0.89 0.82 -17.21
C SER A 69 -0.62 2.29 -17.56
N VAL A 70 0.35 2.93 -16.91
CA VAL A 70 0.60 4.37 -17.08
C VAL A 70 2.01 4.69 -17.54
N ARG A 71 2.91 3.72 -17.52
CA ARG A 71 4.32 3.94 -17.86
C ARG A 71 4.72 3.06 -19.02
N LYS A 72 5.42 3.65 -19.97
CA LYS A 72 6.04 2.89 -21.05
C LYS A 72 7.40 2.39 -20.61
N SER A 73 7.81 1.24 -21.15
CA SER A 73 9.13 0.70 -20.85
C SER A 73 10.21 1.75 -21.16
N GLY A 74 11.13 1.91 -20.23
CA GLY A 74 12.22 2.87 -20.38
C GLY A 74 11.87 4.30 -20.01
N GLN A 75 10.61 4.60 -19.73
CA GLN A 75 10.20 5.94 -19.37
C GLN A 75 10.70 6.29 -17.96
N ALA A 76 11.35 7.44 -17.83
CA ALA A 76 11.91 7.87 -16.57
C ALA A 76 10.83 8.25 -15.57
N VAL A 77 11.06 7.93 -14.30
CA VAL A 77 10.19 8.30 -13.18
C VAL A 77 11.04 9.01 -12.14
N ARG A 78 10.58 10.16 -11.68
CA ARG A 78 11.29 10.90 -10.66
C ARG A 78 11.02 10.37 -9.27
N LEU A 79 9.77 10.09 -8.95
CA LEU A 79 9.37 9.57 -7.64
C LEU A 79 8.32 8.49 -7.84
N ILE A 80 8.37 7.50 -6.95
CA ILE A 80 7.37 6.44 -6.93
C ILE A 80 6.99 6.17 -5.49
N GLY A 81 5.71 6.00 -5.23
CA GLY A 81 5.19 5.68 -3.92
C GLY A 81 4.09 4.65 -4.00
N VAL A 82 3.99 3.82 -2.98
CA VAL A 82 2.95 2.79 -2.87
C VAL A 82 2.25 2.99 -1.55
N GLY A 83 0.93 2.93 -1.58
CA GLY A 83 0.11 3.01 -0.39
C GLY A 83 -1.05 2.05 -0.45
N VAL A 84 -1.69 1.88 0.69
CA VAL A 84 -2.84 1.01 0.80
C VAL A 84 -3.91 1.75 1.61
N SER A 85 -5.15 1.61 1.20
CA SER A 85 -6.28 2.21 1.89
C SER A 85 -7.40 1.20 2.06
N HIS A 86 -8.52 1.66 2.61
CA HIS A 86 -9.62 0.79 3.01
C HIS A 86 -9.11 -0.28 3.97
N LEU A 87 -8.52 0.21 5.06
CA LEU A 87 -7.91 -0.64 6.07
C LEU A 87 -8.98 -1.27 6.94
N GLY A 88 -8.73 -2.50 7.34
CA GLY A 88 -9.63 -3.24 8.21
C GLY A 88 -8.90 -4.40 8.84
N PRO A 89 -9.60 -5.24 9.58
CA PRO A 89 -8.96 -6.41 10.18
C PRO A 89 -8.54 -7.39 9.09
N PRO A 90 -7.47 -8.14 9.32
CA PRO A 90 -7.08 -9.17 8.37
C PRO A 90 -8.21 -10.19 8.22
N ILE A 91 -8.33 -10.74 7.00
CA ILE A 91 -9.29 -11.80 6.78
C ILE A 91 -8.73 -13.08 7.37
N ARG A 92 -8.75 -13.17 8.66
CA ARG A 92 -8.48 -14.41 9.36
C ARG A 92 -9.69 -14.63 10.20
N GLN A 93 -9.92 -15.85 10.52
CA GLN A 93 -11.06 -16.16 11.27
C GLN A 93 -11.11 -15.38 12.53
N LEU A 94 -11.96 -14.40 12.57
CA LEU A 94 -12.22 -13.66 13.78
C LEU A 94 -13.54 -14.11 14.33
N PRO A 95 -13.61 -14.42 15.60
CA PRO A 95 -14.89 -14.72 16.20
C PRO A 95 -15.82 -13.54 16.00
N LEU A 96 -17.06 -13.83 15.64
CA LEU A 96 -18.03 -12.79 15.35
C LEU A 96 -18.82 -12.38 16.56
N TRP A 97 -18.45 -12.88 17.73
CA TRP A 97 -19.22 -12.62 18.93
C TRP A 97 -18.36 -11.90 19.96
N GLU A 98 -18.03 -12.49 21.03
CA GLU A 98 -17.33 -11.84 22.12
C GLU A 98 -16.21 -10.92 21.67
N GLY A 99 -16.13 -9.75 22.26
CA GLY A 99 -15.02 -8.84 22.06
C GLY A 99 -15.10 -7.99 20.82
N ASP A 100 -16.24 -7.98 20.14
CA ASP A 100 -16.37 -7.16 18.94
C ASP A 100 -16.11 -5.69 19.22
N GLU A 101 -16.63 -5.17 20.33
CA GLU A 101 -16.39 -3.78 20.68
C GLU A 101 -14.93 -3.52 20.97
N GLU A 102 -14.32 -4.40 21.72
CA GLU A 102 -12.91 -4.28 22.04
C GLU A 102 -12.06 -4.38 20.80
N ARG A 103 -12.42 -5.28 19.91
CA ARG A 103 -11.72 -5.45 18.65
C ARG A 103 -11.87 -4.24 17.77
N SER A 104 -13.08 -3.69 17.69
CA SER A 104 -13.32 -2.46 16.93
C SER A 104 -12.50 -1.30 17.47
N ARG A 105 -12.40 -1.22 18.80
CA ARG A 105 -11.60 -0.18 19.44
C ARG A 105 -10.12 -0.35 19.09
N ARG A 106 -9.61 -1.57 19.19
CA ARG A 106 -8.21 -1.83 18.85
C ARG A 106 -7.93 -1.54 17.39
N LEU A 107 -8.87 -1.88 16.54
CA LEU A 107 -8.73 -1.59 15.11
C LEU A 107 -8.66 -0.10 14.88
N GLN A 108 -9.55 0.66 15.53
CA GLN A 108 -9.57 2.10 15.37
C GLN A 108 -8.27 2.72 15.88
N GLU A 109 -7.78 2.25 17.01
CA GLU A 109 -6.51 2.72 17.56
C GLU A 109 -5.36 2.41 16.61
N ALA A 110 -5.36 1.22 16.01
CA ALA A 110 -4.31 0.85 15.07
C ALA A 110 -4.36 1.69 13.80
N VAL A 111 -5.57 1.95 13.29
CA VAL A 111 -5.74 2.82 12.12
C VAL A 111 -5.25 4.22 12.43
N ASP A 112 -5.65 4.76 13.58
CA ASP A 112 -5.23 6.10 14.01
C ASP A 112 -3.72 6.17 14.16
N ALA A 113 -3.13 5.15 14.76
CA ALA A 113 -1.68 5.10 14.94
C ALA A 113 -0.95 5.05 13.60
N LEU A 114 -1.46 4.29 12.65
CA LEU A 114 -0.87 4.22 11.33
C LEU A 114 -0.98 5.56 10.60
N GLN A 115 -2.14 6.19 10.67
CA GLN A 115 -2.35 7.48 10.03
C GLN A 115 -1.48 8.55 10.67
N GLU A 116 -1.41 8.56 11.99
CA GLU A 116 -0.61 9.52 12.72
C GLU A 116 0.88 9.32 12.50
N LYS A 117 1.32 8.07 12.56
CA LYS A 117 2.73 7.73 12.47
C LYS A 117 3.26 7.72 11.06
N TYR A 118 2.47 7.23 10.13
CA TYR A 118 2.90 7.06 8.75
C TYR A 118 2.23 8.02 7.79
N GLY A 119 0.96 8.29 7.96
CA GLY A 119 0.22 9.27 7.19
C GLY A 119 0.41 9.15 5.68
N SER A 120 -0.09 10.13 4.96
CA SER A 120 0.09 10.16 3.52
C SER A 120 1.54 10.43 3.12
N LYS A 121 2.30 11.08 3.98
CA LYS A 121 3.71 11.34 3.70
C LYS A 121 4.53 10.07 3.64
N VAL A 122 4.24 9.13 4.49
CA VAL A 122 4.96 7.87 4.50
C VAL A 122 4.61 7.04 3.28
N ILE A 123 3.34 7.05 2.90
CA ILE A 123 2.89 6.36 1.72
C ILE A 123 3.58 6.91 0.48
N GLN A 124 3.88 8.20 0.47
CA GLN A 124 4.51 8.87 -0.65
C GLN A 124 6.03 8.80 -0.61
N LYS A 125 6.56 8.32 0.46
CA LYS A 125 7.97 8.41 0.73
C LYS A 125 8.76 7.27 0.16
N GLY A 126 8.23 6.52 -0.68
CA GLY A 126 8.93 5.39 -1.18
C GLY A 126 9.82 5.73 -2.34
N VAL A 127 10.74 6.50 -2.16
CA VAL A 127 11.57 6.94 -3.28
C VAL A 127 12.99 6.52 -3.11
#